data_7e396596b24f12507d4e2d255c7f3e5f
#
_entry.id   7e396596b24f12507d4e2d255c7f3e5f
#
_cell.length_a   1.000
_cell.length_b   1.000
_cell.length_c   1.000
_cell.angle_alpha   90.00
_cell.angle_beta   90.00
_cell.angle_gamma   90.00
#
_symmetry.space_group_name_H-M   'P 1'
#
loop_
_entity.id
_entity.type
_entity.pdbx_description
1 polymer ?
#
loop_
_entity_poly.entity_id
_entity_poly.type
_entity_poly.pdbx_seq_one_letter_code
_entity_poly.pdbx_strand_id
1 'polypeptide(L)'
;MKKFFFILLFFSISSFALSLDQVRTDLKKSAFSRDSVEMSIRTTVNTPAGKQVVSIYMVQKGTSKTYTEMKSPLLNQRSIVNGSRMKVVDLNTKKSQILPYNGEALEAQSYTKFNPLDSGDWQEPVHVSGNLYSIAGDKGTLYYDSAKKRIEKIESNDAEKNTLTTFTYDASDNLKKMEVSVIVSGIETKVTTEILALRSSAKFPDKLFEF
;
A
#
# COMPACT_ATOMS: atom_id res chain seq x y z
N MET A 1 32.94 -62.38 -12.64
CA MET A 1 32.20 -61.27 -13.30
C MET A 1 31.27 -60.61 -12.25
N LYS A 2 31.67 -59.47 -11.71
CA LYS A 2 30.88 -58.67 -10.74
C LYS A 2 30.05 -57.66 -11.51
N LYS A 3 28.71 -57.80 -11.48
CA LYS A 3 27.77 -56.85 -12.08
C LYS A 3 27.59 -55.68 -11.13
N PHE A 4 28.10 -54.49 -11.52
CA PHE A 4 27.82 -53.26 -10.84
C PHE A 4 26.43 -52.78 -11.24
N PHE A 5 25.50 -52.72 -10.28
CA PHE A 5 24.16 -52.14 -10.45
C PHE A 5 24.27 -50.64 -10.13
N PHE A 6 24.20 -49.80 -11.17
CA PHE A 6 24.17 -48.32 -11.01
C PHE A 6 22.72 -47.91 -10.74
N ILE A 7 22.39 -47.63 -9.46
CA ILE A 7 21.10 -47.08 -9.10
C ILE A 7 21.17 -45.56 -9.37
N LEU A 8 20.57 -45.13 -10.47
CA LEU A 8 20.33 -43.73 -10.75
C LEU A 8 19.21 -43.22 -9.83
N LEU A 9 19.55 -42.58 -8.73
CA LEU A 9 18.59 -41.84 -7.91
C LEU A 9 18.18 -40.57 -8.68
N PHE A 10 17.03 -40.63 -9.34
CA PHE A 10 16.34 -39.42 -9.80
C PHE A 10 15.85 -38.63 -8.58
N PHE A 11 16.62 -37.66 -8.13
CA PHE A 11 16.09 -36.60 -7.30
C PHE A 11 15.16 -35.77 -8.19
N SER A 12 13.87 -36.06 -8.15
CA SER A 12 12.84 -35.14 -8.62
C SER A 12 12.90 -33.91 -7.71
N ILE A 13 13.59 -32.86 -8.18
CA ILE A 13 13.48 -31.53 -7.61
C ILE A 13 12.05 -31.10 -7.93
N SER A 14 11.13 -31.37 -7.02
CA SER A 14 9.84 -30.73 -7.04
C SER A 14 10.11 -29.24 -6.78
N SER A 15 10.23 -28.46 -7.86
CA SER A 15 10.16 -27.01 -7.76
C SER A 15 8.76 -26.72 -7.22
N PHE A 16 8.67 -26.40 -5.92
CA PHE A 16 7.43 -25.90 -5.37
C PHE A 16 7.08 -24.64 -6.15
N ALA A 17 6.11 -24.73 -7.04
CA ALA A 17 5.57 -23.59 -7.74
C ALA A 17 5.02 -22.62 -6.69
N LEU A 18 5.35 -21.33 -6.81
CA LEU A 18 4.80 -20.31 -5.94
C LEU A 18 3.28 -20.29 -6.07
N SER A 19 2.56 -20.41 -4.94
CA SER A 19 1.09 -20.36 -4.93
C SER A 19 0.58 -18.96 -4.60
N LEU A 20 -0.64 -18.66 -5.02
CA LEU A 20 -1.32 -17.41 -4.69
C LEU A 20 -1.48 -17.23 -3.17
N ASP A 21 -1.75 -18.31 -2.43
CA ASP A 21 -1.87 -18.27 -0.98
C ASP A 21 -0.53 -17.95 -0.28
N GLN A 22 0.58 -18.44 -0.85
CA GLN A 22 1.91 -18.07 -0.35
C GLN A 22 2.17 -16.58 -0.56
N VAL A 23 1.85 -16.03 -1.74
CA VAL A 23 1.98 -14.59 -2.02
C VAL A 23 1.12 -13.76 -1.07
N ARG A 24 -0.15 -14.13 -0.87
CA ARG A 24 -1.03 -13.48 0.11
C ARG A 24 -0.45 -13.48 1.51
N THR A 25 0.12 -14.61 1.93
CA THR A 25 0.75 -14.75 3.25
C THR A 25 1.98 -13.85 3.38
N ASP A 26 2.82 -13.80 2.37
CA ASP A 26 4.04 -12.98 2.37
C ASP A 26 3.69 -11.48 2.39
N LEU A 27 2.71 -11.03 1.61
CA LEU A 27 2.24 -9.65 1.61
C LEU A 27 1.58 -9.24 2.94
N LYS A 28 0.84 -10.15 3.60
CA LYS A 28 0.28 -9.89 4.94
C LYS A 28 1.36 -9.71 6.00
N LYS A 29 2.46 -10.46 5.92
CA LYS A 29 3.60 -10.33 6.85
C LYS A 29 4.37 -9.01 6.64
N SER A 30 4.43 -8.52 5.41
CA SER A 30 5.08 -7.26 5.08
C SER A 30 4.21 -6.03 5.41
N ALA A 31 2.89 -6.21 5.51
CA ALA A 31 1.99 -5.15 5.93
C ALA A 31 2.31 -4.72 7.37
N PHE A 32 2.44 -3.43 7.59
CA PHE A 32 2.78 -2.87 8.91
C PHE A 32 1.72 -3.20 9.96
N SER A 33 1.89 -4.33 10.62
CA SER A 33 1.13 -4.68 11.83
C SER A 33 1.81 -4.03 13.05
N ARG A 34 1.56 -2.75 13.28
CA ARG A 34 2.16 -2.03 14.41
C ARG A 34 1.11 -1.28 15.20
N ASP A 35 1.13 -1.45 16.51
CA ASP A 35 0.17 -0.83 17.42
C ASP A 35 0.25 0.70 17.45
N SER A 36 1.35 1.28 16.98
CA SER A 36 1.53 2.72 16.92
C SER A 36 2.44 3.11 15.76
N VAL A 37 1.96 4.03 14.93
CA VAL A 37 2.65 4.49 13.72
C VAL A 37 2.57 6.01 13.64
N GLU A 38 3.69 6.65 13.30
CA GLU A 38 3.78 8.02 12.84
C GLU A 38 4.22 8.01 11.37
N MET A 39 3.49 8.72 10.52
CA MET A 39 3.75 8.74 9.10
C MET A 39 3.57 10.15 8.51
N SER A 40 4.49 10.53 7.63
CA SER A 40 4.36 11.73 6.80
C SER A 40 4.34 11.31 5.33
N ILE A 41 3.31 11.74 4.61
CA ILE A 41 3.07 11.41 3.21
C ILE A 41 2.97 12.71 2.41
N ARG A 42 3.50 12.67 1.20
CA ARG A 42 3.26 13.70 0.17
C ARG A 42 2.66 13.02 -1.06
N THR A 43 1.48 13.45 -1.47
CA THR A 43 0.87 13.04 -2.73
C THR A 43 0.91 14.22 -3.70
N THR A 44 1.47 13.98 -4.88
CA THR A 44 1.52 14.93 -5.99
C THR A 44 0.66 14.39 -7.12
N VAL A 45 -0.31 15.20 -7.58
CA VAL A 45 -1.15 14.90 -8.75
C VAL A 45 -0.73 15.84 -9.86
N ASN A 46 -0.23 15.27 -10.97
CA ASN A 46 0.09 16.00 -12.18
C ASN A 46 -0.97 15.68 -13.23
N THR A 47 -1.63 16.72 -13.72
CA THR A 47 -2.60 16.67 -14.82
C THR A 47 -2.20 17.69 -15.88
N PRO A 48 -2.76 17.64 -17.10
CA PRO A 48 -2.56 18.71 -18.09
C PRO A 48 -2.97 20.10 -17.58
N ALA A 49 -3.91 20.18 -16.63
CA ALA A 49 -4.37 21.43 -16.03
C ALA A 49 -3.42 21.96 -14.93
N GLY A 50 -2.41 21.20 -14.54
CA GLY A 50 -1.43 21.63 -13.55
C GLY A 50 -1.10 20.60 -12.49
N LYS A 51 -0.32 21.04 -11.49
CA LYS A 51 0.18 20.21 -10.40
C LYS A 51 -0.52 20.58 -9.10
N GLN A 52 -0.97 19.57 -8.38
CA GLN A 52 -1.50 19.70 -7.03
C GLN A 52 -0.68 18.87 -6.04
N VAL A 53 -0.48 19.39 -4.84
CA VAL A 53 0.26 18.69 -3.78
C VAL A 53 -0.59 18.61 -2.53
N VAL A 54 -0.70 17.41 -1.97
CA VAL A 54 -1.33 17.14 -0.68
C VAL A 54 -0.28 16.58 0.26
N SER A 55 -0.15 17.17 1.44
CA SER A 55 0.71 16.68 2.51
C SER A 55 -0.16 16.16 3.65
N ILE A 56 0.14 14.95 4.12
CA ILE A 56 -0.57 14.29 5.21
C ILE A 56 0.46 13.94 6.28
N TYR A 57 0.18 14.35 7.50
CA TYR A 57 0.86 13.88 8.69
C TYR A 57 -0.14 13.08 9.53
N MET A 58 0.21 11.87 9.91
CA MET A 58 -0.65 10.97 10.65
C MET A 58 0.08 10.33 11.81
N VAL A 59 -0.60 10.23 12.95
CA VAL A 59 -0.20 9.42 14.10
C VAL A 59 -1.37 8.50 14.44
N GLN A 60 -1.11 7.20 14.47
CA GLN A 60 -2.08 6.18 14.88
C GLN A 60 -1.58 5.49 16.16
N LYS A 61 -2.50 5.24 17.09
CA LYS A 61 -2.25 4.46 18.31
C LYS A 61 -3.35 3.43 18.50
N GLY A 62 -2.99 2.15 18.33
CA GLY A 62 -3.96 1.06 18.26
C GLY A 62 -4.94 1.20 17.11
N THR A 63 -6.14 0.66 17.27
CA THR A 63 -7.20 0.65 16.26
C THR A 63 -8.21 1.78 16.43
N SER A 64 -8.14 2.55 17.52
CA SER A 64 -9.19 3.49 17.92
C SER A 64 -8.74 4.94 18.07
N LYS A 65 -7.44 5.23 17.95
CA LYS A 65 -6.93 6.59 18.10
C LYS A 65 -6.11 7.00 16.89
N THR A 66 -6.48 8.12 16.27
CA THR A 66 -5.75 8.69 15.14
C THR A 66 -5.72 10.21 15.23
N TYR A 67 -4.58 10.77 14.92
CA TYR A 67 -4.37 12.19 14.69
C TYR A 67 -3.90 12.36 13.26
N THR A 68 -4.59 13.19 12.47
CA THR A 68 -4.23 13.43 11.07
C THR A 68 -4.26 14.93 10.78
N GLU A 69 -3.22 15.46 10.15
CA GLU A 69 -3.22 16.78 9.52
C GLU A 69 -3.08 16.60 8.02
N MET A 70 -3.98 17.23 7.28
CA MET A 70 -3.98 17.26 5.82
C MET A 70 -3.85 18.72 5.35
N LYS A 71 -2.89 18.95 4.44
CA LYS A 71 -2.64 20.26 3.84
C LYS A 71 -2.63 20.15 2.33
N SER A 72 -3.46 20.94 1.67
CA SER A 72 -3.50 21.12 0.22
C SER A 72 -3.88 22.57 -0.11
N PRO A 73 -3.84 22.98 -1.37
CA PRO A 73 -4.32 24.32 -1.75
C PRO A 73 -5.78 24.59 -1.39
N LEU A 74 -6.62 23.55 -1.33
CA LEU A 74 -8.06 23.64 -1.10
C LEU A 74 -8.48 23.26 0.32
N LEU A 75 -7.64 22.53 1.05
CA LEU A 75 -8.00 21.95 2.34
C LEU A 75 -6.82 22.01 3.30
N ASN A 76 -7.04 22.60 4.48
CA ASN A 76 -6.10 22.61 5.57
C ASN A 76 -6.85 22.20 6.85
N GLN A 77 -6.78 20.91 7.17
CA GLN A 77 -7.65 20.29 8.14
C GLN A 77 -6.86 19.40 9.09
N ARG A 78 -7.31 19.36 10.34
CA ARG A 78 -6.91 18.38 11.34
C ARG A 78 -8.10 17.50 11.71
N SER A 79 -7.87 16.19 11.77
CA SER A 79 -8.85 15.23 12.29
C SER A 79 -8.25 14.48 13.47
N ILE A 80 -9.01 14.36 14.55
CA ILE A 80 -8.64 13.58 15.74
C ILE A 80 -9.74 12.55 15.95
N VAL A 81 -9.37 11.27 15.94
CA VAL A 81 -10.26 10.17 16.28
C VAL A 81 -9.89 9.66 17.67
N ASN A 82 -10.88 9.46 18.51
CA ASN A 82 -10.74 8.81 19.81
C ASN A 82 -11.98 7.95 20.07
N GLY A 83 -11.81 6.63 19.90
CA GLY A 83 -12.91 5.66 19.97
C GLY A 83 -13.97 5.92 18.90
N SER A 84 -15.22 6.08 19.31
CA SER A 84 -16.39 6.28 18.43
C SER A 84 -16.65 7.75 18.08
N ARG A 85 -15.71 8.65 18.31
CA ARG A 85 -15.87 10.09 18.05
C ARG A 85 -14.71 10.61 17.22
N MET A 86 -15.01 11.56 16.33
CA MET A 86 -14.02 12.28 15.54
C MET A 86 -14.24 13.79 15.69
N LYS A 87 -13.18 14.52 16.00
CA LYS A 87 -13.14 15.99 15.91
C LYS A 87 -12.44 16.37 14.62
N VAL A 88 -13.11 17.22 13.85
CA VAL A 88 -12.56 17.83 12.63
C VAL A 88 -12.36 19.31 12.89
N VAL A 89 -11.20 19.85 12.56
CA VAL A 89 -10.82 21.25 12.73
C VAL A 89 -10.36 21.79 11.39
N ASP A 90 -11.01 22.81 10.88
CA ASP A 90 -10.48 23.63 9.79
C ASP A 90 -9.38 24.52 10.35
N LEU A 91 -8.13 24.31 9.88
CA LEU A 91 -6.97 25.03 10.41
C LEU A 91 -6.89 26.49 9.92
N ASN A 92 -7.59 26.84 8.85
CA ASN A 92 -7.67 28.21 8.34
C ASN A 92 -8.63 29.06 9.18
N THR A 93 -9.86 28.54 9.40
CA THR A 93 -10.93 29.26 10.09
C THR A 93 -10.97 29.00 11.60
N LYS A 94 -10.26 27.98 12.09
CA LYS A 94 -10.30 27.47 13.47
C LYS A 94 -11.66 26.90 13.90
N LYS A 95 -12.60 26.78 13.00
CA LYS A 95 -13.88 26.14 13.28
C LYS A 95 -13.70 24.64 13.46
N SER A 96 -14.45 24.05 14.37
CA SER A 96 -14.38 22.62 14.62
C SER A 96 -15.76 22.04 14.84
N GLN A 97 -15.89 20.75 14.52
CA GLN A 97 -17.07 19.95 14.80
C GLN A 97 -16.67 18.56 15.32
N ILE A 98 -17.56 17.98 16.12
CA ILE A 98 -17.40 16.62 16.62
C ILE A 98 -18.48 15.77 15.97
N LEU A 99 -18.09 14.65 15.41
CA LEU A 99 -18.93 13.73 14.67
C LEU A 99 -18.84 12.33 15.27
N PRO A 100 -19.91 11.51 15.17
CA PRO A 100 -19.81 10.08 15.37
C PRO A 100 -18.79 9.47 14.40
N TYR A 101 -18.08 8.43 14.84
CA TYR A 101 -17.10 7.74 14.04
C TYR A 101 -17.30 6.21 14.15
N ASN A 102 -17.48 5.54 13.01
CA ASN A 102 -17.77 4.11 12.92
C ASN A 102 -16.55 3.24 12.56
N GLY A 103 -15.38 3.84 12.33
CA GLY A 103 -14.16 3.12 11.97
C GLY A 103 -13.88 3.02 10.47
N GLU A 104 -14.89 3.07 9.61
CA GLU A 104 -14.74 2.82 8.16
C GLU A 104 -13.76 3.77 7.46
N ALA A 105 -13.74 5.04 7.84
CA ALA A 105 -12.87 6.03 7.20
C ALA A 105 -11.37 5.78 7.46
N LEU A 106 -10.99 5.17 8.58
CA LEU A 106 -9.59 4.81 8.88
C LEU A 106 -9.19 3.53 8.12
N GLU A 107 -10.08 2.58 7.96
CA GLU A 107 -9.81 1.37 7.18
C GLU A 107 -9.58 1.70 5.72
N ALA A 108 -10.39 2.59 5.14
CA ALA A 108 -10.25 3.07 3.78
C ALA A 108 -8.96 3.90 3.56
N GLN A 109 -8.44 4.57 4.60
CA GLN A 109 -7.23 5.38 4.56
C GLN A 109 -5.98 4.61 4.99
N SER A 110 -6.09 3.32 5.27
CA SER A 110 -4.98 2.50 5.76
C SER A 110 -3.96 2.22 4.67
N TYR A 111 -3.09 3.18 4.38
CA TYR A 111 -1.90 2.99 3.53
C TYR A 111 -1.00 1.84 4.01
N THR A 112 -1.17 1.41 5.25
CA THR A 112 -0.39 0.35 5.89
C THR A 112 -0.92 -1.05 5.63
N LYS A 113 -2.15 -1.19 5.07
CA LYS A 113 -2.81 -2.47 4.81
C LYS A 113 -3.10 -2.70 3.32
N PHE A 114 -2.45 -1.94 2.43
CA PHE A 114 -2.68 -2.12 1.00
C PHE A 114 -2.18 -3.49 0.56
N ASN A 115 -3.11 -4.41 0.36
CA ASN A 115 -2.88 -5.68 -0.29
C ASN A 115 -3.87 -5.80 -1.45
N PRO A 116 -3.44 -5.62 -2.70
CA PRO A 116 -4.33 -5.68 -3.85
C PRO A 116 -4.99 -7.05 -4.02
N LEU A 117 -4.39 -8.12 -3.46
CA LEU A 117 -4.93 -9.48 -3.52
C LEU A 117 -6.10 -9.73 -2.54
N ASP A 118 -6.42 -8.78 -1.64
CA ASP A 118 -7.54 -8.93 -0.71
C ASP A 118 -8.90 -8.68 -1.37
N SER A 119 -8.90 -8.16 -2.61
CA SER A 119 -10.14 -7.90 -3.37
C SER A 119 -9.96 -8.27 -4.85
N GLY A 120 -10.98 -8.88 -5.45
CA GLY A 120 -10.97 -9.34 -6.84
C GLY A 120 -10.58 -10.81 -6.98
N ASP A 121 -10.76 -11.32 -8.19
CA ASP A 121 -10.41 -12.69 -8.56
C ASP A 121 -9.02 -12.72 -9.17
N TRP A 122 -8.10 -13.47 -8.56
CA TRP A 122 -6.72 -13.56 -8.97
C TRP A 122 -6.36 -15.02 -9.31
N GLN A 123 -5.62 -15.20 -10.39
CA GLN A 123 -5.11 -16.49 -10.86
C GLN A 123 -3.83 -16.87 -10.11
N GLU A 124 -3.42 -18.12 -10.28
CA GLU A 124 -2.14 -18.61 -9.74
C GLU A 124 -0.95 -17.87 -10.37
N PRO A 125 0.15 -17.63 -9.59
CA PRO A 125 1.35 -16.98 -10.09
C PRO A 125 1.99 -17.72 -11.24
N VAL A 126 2.35 -16.99 -12.31
CA VAL A 126 3.09 -17.51 -13.45
C VAL A 126 4.50 -16.91 -13.44
N HIS A 127 5.51 -17.75 -13.52
CA HIS A 127 6.91 -17.31 -13.56
C HIS A 127 7.19 -16.51 -14.83
N VAL A 128 7.80 -15.33 -14.68
CA VAL A 128 8.17 -14.44 -15.81
C VAL A 128 9.68 -14.52 -16.09
N SER A 129 10.49 -14.19 -15.08
CA SER A 129 11.95 -14.26 -15.18
C SER A 129 12.61 -14.12 -13.81
N GLY A 130 13.73 -14.79 -13.56
CA GLY A 130 14.43 -14.70 -12.27
C GLY A 130 13.51 -14.99 -11.09
N ASN A 131 13.29 -14.02 -10.21
CA ASN A 131 12.39 -14.11 -9.06
C ASN A 131 11.02 -13.44 -9.32
N LEU A 132 10.77 -12.97 -10.55
CA LEU A 132 9.56 -12.23 -10.90
C LEU A 132 8.44 -13.17 -11.35
N TYR A 133 7.27 -12.99 -10.78
CA TYR A 133 6.04 -13.70 -11.12
C TYR A 133 4.96 -12.69 -11.51
N SER A 134 4.11 -13.04 -12.48
CA SER A 134 2.90 -12.33 -12.83
C SER A 134 1.69 -13.04 -12.25
N ILE A 135 0.72 -12.28 -11.75
CA ILE A 135 -0.53 -12.76 -11.19
C ILE A 135 -1.64 -11.99 -11.90
N ALA A 136 -2.33 -12.65 -12.82
CA ALA A 136 -3.42 -12.04 -13.56
C ALA A 136 -4.71 -12.06 -12.72
N GLY A 137 -5.54 -11.04 -12.89
CA GLY A 137 -6.84 -10.93 -12.23
C GLY A 137 -7.79 -10.01 -12.97
N ASP A 138 -9.01 -9.91 -12.46
CA ASP A 138 -10.07 -9.03 -12.98
C ASP A 138 -9.71 -7.54 -12.95
N LYS A 139 -8.78 -7.15 -12.07
CA LYS A 139 -8.30 -5.77 -11.90
C LYS A 139 -6.99 -5.47 -12.63
N GLY A 140 -6.44 -6.43 -13.35
CA GLY A 140 -5.19 -6.28 -14.09
C GLY A 140 -4.18 -7.37 -13.78
N THR A 141 -2.90 -7.07 -14.00
CA THR A 141 -1.78 -7.98 -13.74
C THR A 141 -0.86 -7.39 -12.67
N LEU A 142 -0.64 -8.15 -11.61
CA LEU A 142 0.29 -7.82 -10.55
C LEU A 142 1.62 -8.54 -10.80
N TYR A 143 2.74 -7.86 -10.57
CA TYR A 143 4.09 -8.42 -10.66
C TYR A 143 4.71 -8.49 -9.27
N TYR A 144 5.10 -9.70 -8.87
CA TYR A 144 5.60 -10.02 -7.54
C TYR A 144 7.03 -10.56 -7.60
N ASP A 145 7.93 -9.99 -6.78
CA ASP A 145 9.28 -10.51 -6.56
C ASP A 145 9.26 -11.49 -5.38
N SER A 146 9.45 -12.77 -5.66
CA SER A 146 9.39 -13.85 -4.68
C SER A 146 10.58 -13.85 -3.70
N ALA A 147 11.75 -13.33 -4.09
CA ALA A 147 12.91 -13.23 -3.22
C ALA A 147 12.75 -12.07 -2.22
N LYS A 148 12.23 -10.93 -2.67
CA LYS A 148 12.00 -9.74 -1.83
C LYS A 148 10.62 -9.74 -1.18
N LYS A 149 9.73 -10.65 -1.57
CA LYS A 149 8.37 -10.80 -1.03
C LYS A 149 7.54 -9.53 -1.13
N ARG A 150 7.59 -8.88 -2.28
CA ARG A 150 6.94 -7.59 -2.50
C ARG A 150 6.42 -7.41 -3.91
N ILE A 151 5.48 -6.48 -4.08
CA ILE A 151 4.93 -6.09 -5.36
C ILE A 151 5.87 -5.09 -6.02
N GLU A 152 6.25 -5.32 -7.27
CA GLU A 152 7.07 -4.39 -8.05
C GLU A 152 6.20 -3.44 -8.89
N LYS A 153 5.12 -3.95 -9.49
CA LYS A 153 4.17 -3.14 -10.26
C LYS A 153 2.81 -3.81 -10.42
N ILE A 154 1.80 -3.01 -10.79
CA ILE A 154 0.47 -3.47 -11.20
C ILE A 154 0.14 -2.77 -12.52
N GLU A 155 -0.33 -3.53 -13.49
CA GLU A 155 -0.79 -3.05 -14.79
C GLU A 155 -2.27 -3.40 -14.96
N SER A 156 -3.07 -2.44 -15.41
CA SER A 156 -4.46 -2.67 -15.80
C SER A 156 -4.69 -1.98 -17.14
N ASN A 157 -5.14 -2.74 -18.11
CA ASN A 157 -5.45 -2.27 -19.45
C ASN A 157 -6.91 -2.63 -19.73
N ASP A 158 -7.76 -1.65 -19.85
CA ASP A 158 -9.09 -1.82 -20.42
C ASP A 158 -9.23 -0.98 -21.71
N ALA A 159 -10.36 -1.08 -22.39
CA ALA A 159 -10.55 -0.46 -23.71
C ALA A 159 -10.36 1.07 -23.70
N GLU A 160 -10.61 1.73 -22.58
CA GLU A 160 -10.63 3.20 -22.48
C GLU A 160 -9.53 3.74 -21.55
N LYS A 161 -8.93 2.89 -20.71
CA LYS A 161 -8.06 3.32 -19.63
C LYS A 161 -6.89 2.36 -19.42
N ASN A 162 -5.69 2.88 -19.52
CA ASN A 162 -4.47 2.18 -19.13
C ASN A 162 -3.96 2.74 -17.82
N THR A 163 -3.69 1.84 -16.86
CA THR A 163 -3.14 2.20 -15.56
C THR A 163 -1.88 1.41 -15.29
N LEU A 164 -0.82 2.11 -14.92
CA LEU A 164 0.43 1.53 -14.44
C LEU A 164 0.69 2.06 -13.02
N THR A 165 0.80 1.15 -12.07
CA THR A 165 1.24 1.46 -10.70
C THR A 165 2.60 0.84 -10.46
N THR A 166 3.59 1.63 -10.05
CA THR A 166 4.93 1.18 -9.69
C THR A 166 5.24 1.49 -8.24
N PHE A 167 6.04 0.64 -7.61
CA PHE A 167 6.41 0.75 -6.21
C PHE A 167 7.92 0.88 -6.07
N THR A 168 8.37 1.77 -5.20
CA THR A 168 9.78 1.94 -4.85
C THR A 168 9.94 1.71 -3.35
N TYR A 169 10.95 0.96 -2.98
CA TYR A 169 11.22 0.58 -1.60
C TYR A 169 12.54 1.17 -1.12
N ASP A 170 12.69 1.35 0.18
CA ASP A 170 13.96 1.74 0.79
C ASP A 170 14.91 0.51 0.98
N ALA A 171 16.09 0.74 1.52
CA ALA A 171 17.08 -0.30 1.78
C ALA A 171 16.63 -1.37 2.80
N SER A 172 15.56 -1.11 3.54
CA SER A 172 14.96 -2.01 4.52
C SER A 172 13.66 -2.65 4.00
N ASP A 173 13.41 -2.59 2.68
CA ASP A 173 12.21 -3.09 2.00
C ASP A 173 10.89 -2.45 2.47
N ASN A 174 10.94 -1.27 3.10
CA ASN A 174 9.71 -0.51 3.36
C ASN A 174 9.29 0.27 2.11
N LEU A 175 7.98 0.33 1.85
CA LEU A 175 7.45 1.15 0.76
C LEU A 175 7.84 2.62 0.97
N LYS A 176 8.52 3.21 -0.01
CA LYS A 176 8.97 4.59 -0.01
C LYS A 176 8.17 5.46 -0.96
N LYS A 177 7.82 4.94 -2.13
CA LYS A 177 7.10 5.69 -3.15
C LYS A 177 6.19 4.76 -3.95
N MET A 178 5.01 5.27 -4.29
CA MET A 178 4.08 4.68 -5.24
C MET A 178 3.79 5.71 -6.35
N GLU A 179 3.90 5.31 -7.59
CA GLU A 179 3.55 6.14 -8.75
C GLU A 179 2.44 5.44 -9.54
N VAL A 180 1.37 6.18 -9.79
CA VAL A 180 0.24 5.73 -10.60
C VAL A 180 0.17 6.61 -11.82
N SER A 181 0.34 6.04 -13.01
CA SER A 181 0.08 6.68 -14.30
C SER A 181 -1.23 6.15 -14.83
N VAL A 182 -2.13 7.04 -15.18
CA VAL A 182 -3.44 6.73 -15.77
C VAL A 182 -3.54 7.45 -17.09
N ILE A 183 -3.74 6.70 -18.18
CA ILE A 183 -3.92 7.24 -19.52
C ILE A 183 -5.36 6.97 -19.95
N VAL A 184 -6.13 8.04 -20.20
CA VAL A 184 -7.51 8.00 -20.72
C VAL A 184 -7.55 8.83 -22.00
N SER A 185 -7.94 8.23 -23.11
CA SER A 185 -8.01 8.91 -24.40
C SER A 185 -6.73 9.67 -24.77
N GLY A 186 -5.56 9.09 -24.45
CA GLY A 186 -4.25 9.71 -24.72
C GLY A 186 -3.82 10.81 -23.75
N ILE A 187 -4.64 11.13 -22.76
CA ILE A 187 -4.32 12.11 -21.71
C ILE A 187 -3.76 11.38 -20.48
N GLU A 188 -2.51 11.71 -20.12
CA GLU A 188 -1.87 11.14 -18.93
C GLU A 188 -2.16 11.98 -17.69
N THR A 189 -2.55 11.31 -16.59
CA THR A 189 -2.55 11.81 -15.24
C THR A 189 -1.59 10.99 -14.41
N LYS A 190 -0.66 11.65 -13.71
CA LYS A 190 0.33 10.99 -12.86
C LYS A 190 0.13 11.37 -11.41
N VAL A 191 -0.06 10.36 -10.55
CA VAL A 191 -0.15 10.51 -9.10
C VAL A 191 1.09 9.89 -8.48
N THR A 192 1.85 10.67 -7.73
CA THR A 192 3.04 10.22 -7.00
C THR A 192 2.76 10.36 -5.50
N THR A 193 2.81 9.26 -4.77
CA THR A 193 2.70 9.25 -3.30
C THR A 193 4.05 8.85 -2.71
N GLU A 194 4.64 9.74 -1.90
CA GLU A 194 5.93 9.54 -1.23
C GLU A 194 5.71 9.43 0.28
N ILE A 195 6.28 8.41 0.90
CA ILE A 195 6.39 8.28 2.35
C ILE A 195 7.67 8.99 2.77
N LEU A 196 7.54 10.20 3.34
CA LEU A 196 8.67 11.05 3.72
C LEU A 196 9.28 10.61 5.06
N ALA A 197 8.44 10.12 5.96
CA ALA A 197 8.84 9.59 7.26
C ALA A 197 7.88 8.48 7.68
N LEU A 198 8.43 7.44 8.29
CA LEU A 198 7.67 6.35 8.88
C LEU A 198 8.38 5.93 10.17
N ARG A 199 7.70 6.05 11.29
CA ARG A 199 8.19 5.62 12.60
C ARG A 199 7.17 4.70 13.23
N SER A 200 7.63 3.59 13.76
CA SER A 200 6.78 2.62 14.44
C SER A 200 7.25 2.47 15.88
N SER A 201 6.36 1.99 16.74
CA SER A 201 6.63 1.75 18.16
C SER A 201 6.94 3.02 18.99
N ALA A 202 6.70 4.21 18.45
CA ALA A 202 6.79 5.44 19.22
C ALA A 202 5.67 5.46 20.29
N LYS A 203 6.02 5.83 21.50
CA LYS A 203 5.03 6.04 22.58
C LYS A 203 4.46 7.45 22.44
N PHE A 204 3.29 7.57 21.80
CA PHE A 204 2.62 8.86 21.66
C PHE A 204 1.82 9.19 22.92
N PRO A 205 1.86 10.45 23.43
CA PRO A 205 1.08 10.86 24.56
C PRO A 205 -0.42 10.83 24.22
N ASP A 206 -1.24 10.37 25.14
CA ASP A 206 -2.70 10.32 24.94
C ASP A 206 -3.32 11.69 24.69
N LYS A 207 -2.71 12.75 25.25
CA LYS A 207 -3.10 14.16 25.01
C LYS A 207 -3.19 14.53 23.52
N LEU A 208 -2.43 13.85 22.65
CA LEU A 208 -2.50 14.09 21.20
C LEU A 208 -3.89 13.75 20.60
N PHE A 209 -4.62 12.86 21.25
CA PHE A 209 -5.92 12.35 20.80
C PHE A 209 -7.09 12.90 21.62
N GLU A 210 -6.87 13.90 22.46
CA GLU A 210 -7.92 14.58 23.21
C GLU A 210 -8.57 15.69 22.36
N PHE A 211 -9.84 15.98 22.66
CA PHE A 211 -10.66 16.96 21.93
C PHE A 211 -10.67 18.33 22.62
#